data_7697faca30b899496eba332b1cec3058
#
_entry.id   7697faca30b899496eba332b1cec3058
#
_cell.length_a   1.000
_cell.length_b   1.000
_cell.length_c   1.000
_cell.angle_alpha   90.00
_cell.angle_beta   90.00
_cell.angle_gamma   90.00
#
_symmetry.space_group_name_H-M   'P 1'
#
loop_
_entity.id
_entity.type
_entity.pdbx_description
1 polymer ?
#
loop_
_entity_poly.entity_id
_entity_poly.type
_entity_poly.pdbx_seq_one_letter_code
_entity_poly.pdbx_strand_id
1 'polypeptide(L)'
;MQSNQAEMGPGSGPEIERRLRGWAAGKGPLHVRLAAALKAAIERGDVLPGTRLPPERRLAKALSVGRSTVVAAYASLAKQGLVARRQGSGTWVEPVGDYARGRAGELATRAQHRLFAVSSFDERHGAISLFAATPDSVAAVGELSAQAAEEIDRVSEHHGYWPLGYPPLRQEIAKRLTARGLRTAEAEVLVTTGAQQAIALTAAAFVGPGEFVVLEDPTYPGAIDAYRQTGARILSAPVGPTGIDLDLVREVLARADVKLIYATPSFQNPTSALMPIGERHRLAQLASDHGTLVVEDEAHAELAFDAAAPPPIAAFADGASVVTIGSLSKVFWGGLRVGWIRAPQPVLSHLGRLKAVFDLGSSLPSQVLAALLLQRADEIIPIRIEELRSRSALLGSLVSTHLPGWSFAEPAGGLVLWTKLPHGSASELAEVARANGALILPGSMTSPSDWFDDHVRLPYVARPEVLEQGVRRLARAWQAYCGQDTRREREVGVIG
;
A
#
# COMPACT_ATOMS: atom_id res chain seq x y z
N MET A 1 -10.64 -39.14 49.59
CA MET A 1 -9.50 -38.31 49.15
C MET A 1 -9.51 -38.25 47.64
N GLN A 2 -10.20 -37.28 47.08
CA GLN A 2 -10.19 -36.99 45.63
C GLN A 2 -9.49 -35.66 45.47
N SER A 3 -8.33 -35.69 44.80
CA SER A 3 -7.48 -34.54 44.52
C SER A 3 -8.12 -33.68 43.40
N ASN A 4 -8.42 -32.45 43.72
CA ASN A 4 -8.93 -31.40 42.92
C ASN A 4 -7.83 -30.96 41.89
N GLN A 5 -7.82 -31.52 40.70
CA GLN A 5 -7.06 -30.98 39.56
C GLN A 5 -7.90 -29.86 38.93
N ALA A 6 -7.68 -28.64 39.38
CA ALA A 6 -8.23 -27.45 38.71
C ALA A 6 -7.62 -27.32 37.30
N GLU A 7 -8.45 -27.35 36.30
CA GLU A 7 -8.14 -27.12 34.89
C GLU A 7 -7.34 -25.82 34.68
N MET A 8 -6.10 -25.97 34.25
CA MET A 8 -5.25 -24.84 33.82
C MET A 8 -5.62 -24.50 32.38
N GLY A 9 -6.37 -23.43 32.21
CA GLY A 9 -6.69 -22.86 30.90
C GLY A 9 -5.43 -22.39 30.11
N PRO A 10 -5.52 -22.22 28.79
CA PRO A 10 -4.39 -21.80 27.95
C PRO A 10 -3.90 -20.40 28.36
N GLY A 11 -2.64 -20.32 28.85
CA GLY A 11 -2.00 -19.08 29.32
C GLY A 11 -1.33 -19.19 30.67
N SER A 12 -0.89 -20.40 31.10
CA SER A 12 -0.18 -20.60 32.37
C SER A 12 1.15 -19.83 32.40
N GLY A 13 1.52 -19.33 33.61
CA GLY A 13 2.70 -18.52 33.86
C GLY A 13 4.03 -18.91 33.20
N PRO A 14 4.40 -20.23 33.07
CA PRO A 14 5.64 -20.63 32.37
C PRO A 14 5.69 -20.31 30.90
N GLU A 15 4.54 -20.10 30.26
CA GLU A 15 4.44 -19.78 28.84
C GLU A 15 4.68 -18.28 28.56
N ILE A 16 4.20 -17.41 29.43
CA ILE A 16 4.45 -15.95 29.33
C ILE A 16 5.94 -15.66 29.50
N GLU A 17 6.62 -16.33 30.41
CA GLU A 17 8.05 -16.20 30.69
C GLU A 17 8.90 -16.56 29.45
N ARG A 18 8.52 -17.60 28.70
CA ARG A 18 9.18 -18.00 27.44
C ARG A 18 8.95 -16.98 26.30
N ARG A 19 7.78 -16.38 26.25
CA ARG A 19 7.40 -15.38 25.22
C ARG A 19 8.08 -14.03 25.41
N LEU A 20 8.62 -13.76 26.61
CA LEU A 20 9.39 -12.55 26.93
C LEU A 20 10.91 -12.71 26.70
N ARG A 21 11.37 -13.75 25.99
CA ARG A 21 12.81 -13.91 25.72
C ARG A 21 13.35 -12.71 24.95
N GLY A 22 14.52 -12.20 25.39
CA GLY A 22 15.17 -11.06 24.73
C GLY A 22 14.64 -9.67 25.14
N TRP A 23 13.63 -9.59 26.03
CA TRP A 23 13.03 -8.31 26.48
C TRP A 23 14.04 -7.33 27.09
N ALA A 24 15.13 -7.85 27.68
CA ALA A 24 16.15 -7.05 28.35
C ALA A 24 17.17 -6.41 27.39
N ALA A 25 17.11 -6.70 26.10
CA ALA A 25 17.98 -6.08 25.09
C ALA A 25 17.57 -4.62 24.83
N GLY A 26 18.57 -3.71 24.72
CA GLY A 26 18.35 -2.29 24.44
C GLY A 26 18.74 -1.33 25.56
N LYS A 27 18.64 -0.01 25.30
CA LYS A 27 18.97 1.08 26.25
C LYS A 27 17.72 1.52 27.03
N GLY A 28 17.88 1.96 28.28
CA GLY A 28 16.82 2.52 29.13
C GLY A 28 16.44 1.66 30.35
N PRO A 29 15.56 2.16 31.24
CA PRO A 29 15.18 1.50 32.49
C PRO A 29 14.51 0.14 32.26
N LEU A 30 14.86 -0.87 33.05
CA LEU A 30 14.37 -2.24 32.93
C LEU A 30 12.84 -2.33 33.01
N HIS A 31 12.20 -1.55 33.87
CA HIS A 31 10.74 -1.56 33.99
C HIS A 31 10.02 -1.05 32.76
N VAL A 32 10.61 -0.08 32.04
CA VAL A 32 10.04 0.45 30.78
C VAL A 32 10.14 -0.61 29.68
N ARG A 33 11.29 -1.29 29.60
CA ARG A 33 11.50 -2.37 28.61
C ARG A 33 10.60 -3.56 28.87
N LEU A 34 10.42 -3.95 30.12
CA LEU A 34 9.53 -5.02 30.52
C LEU A 34 8.06 -4.67 30.21
N ALA A 35 7.64 -3.46 30.50
CA ALA A 35 6.30 -2.99 30.15
C ALA A 35 6.06 -3.00 28.63
N ALA A 36 7.04 -2.55 27.84
CA ALA A 36 6.97 -2.57 26.38
C ALA A 36 6.88 -4.00 25.82
N ALA A 37 7.68 -4.94 26.36
CA ALA A 37 7.65 -6.33 25.92
C ALA A 37 6.33 -7.04 26.26
N LEU A 38 5.79 -6.81 27.46
CA LEU A 38 4.48 -7.33 27.87
C LEU A 38 3.36 -6.72 27.03
N LYS A 39 3.41 -5.40 26.77
CA LYS A 39 2.49 -4.73 25.88
C LYS A 39 2.50 -5.35 24.49
N ALA A 40 3.67 -5.50 23.90
CA ALA A 40 3.82 -6.12 22.59
C ALA A 40 3.30 -7.58 22.57
N ALA A 41 3.48 -8.36 23.64
CA ALA A 41 2.94 -9.71 23.73
C ALA A 41 1.41 -9.74 23.83
N ILE A 42 0.80 -8.78 24.53
CA ILE A 42 -0.67 -8.62 24.58
C ILE A 42 -1.20 -8.17 23.19
N GLU A 43 -0.54 -7.22 22.55
CA GLU A 43 -0.94 -6.69 21.25
C GLU A 43 -0.81 -7.71 20.10
N ARG A 44 0.15 -8.62 20.16
CA ARG A 44 0.28 -9.74 19.21
C ARG A 44 -0.67 -10.90 19.50
N GLY A 45 -1.42 -10.87 20.61
CA GLY A 45 -2.28 -11.97 21.03
C GLY A 45 -1.51 -13.14 21.68
N ASP A 46 -0.22 -12.99 21.97
CA ASP A 46 0.58 -13.99 22.70
C ASP A 46 0.06 -14.17 24.13
N VAL A 47 -0.53 -13.13 24.70
CA VAL A 47 -1.19 -13.12 26.00
C VAL A 47 -2.63 -12.62 25.80
N LEU A 48 -3.60 -13.52 25.91
CA LEU A 48 -4.99 -13.23 25.60
C LEU A 48 -5.67 -12.33 26.66
N PRO A 49 -6.67 -11.52 26.30
CA PRO A 49 -7.55 -10.85 27.25
C PRO A 49 -8.16 -11.85 28.24
N GLY A 50 -8.31 -11.43 29.49
CA GLY A 50 -8.76 -12.30 30.55
C GLY A 50 -7.68 -13.26 31.12
N THR A 51 -6.45 -13.21 30.59
CA THR A 51 -5.32 -13.99 31.15
C THR A 51 -4.83 -13.34 32.45
N ARG A 52 -4.64 -14.15 33.48
CA ARG A 52 -3.98 -13.71 34.70
C ARG A 52 -2.47 -13.66 34.52
N LEU A 53 -1.88 -12.48 34.68
CA LEU A 53 -0.43 -12.33 34.66
C LEU A 53 0.21 -12.99 35.88
N PRO A 54 1.48 -13.50 35.75
CA PRO A 54 2.18 -14.11 36.87
C PRO A 54 2.29 -13.14 38.06
N PRO A 55 2.22 -13.63 39.32
CA PRO A 55 2.48 -12.81 40.48
C PRO A 55 3.85 -12.11 40.37
N GLU A 56 3.93 -10.86 40.82
CA GLU A 56 5.11 -10.01 40.68
C GLU A 56 6.41 -10.69 41.16
N ARG A 57 6.35 -11.43 42.30
CA ARG A 57 7.50 -12.18 42.85
C ARG A 57 7.93 -13.31 41.93
N ARG A 58 6.98 -14.00 41.32
CA ARG A 58 7.24 -15.12 40.40
C ARG A 58 7.87 -14.64 39.11
N LEU A 59 7.30 -13.61 38.48
CA LEU A 59 7.84 -13.05 37.25
C LEU A 59 9.23 -12.43 37.49
N ALA A 60 9.41 -11.73 38.61
CA ALA A 60 10.73 -11.18 39.01
C ALA A 60 11.80 -12.27 39.10
N LYS A 61 11.47 -13.38 39.74
CA LYS A 61 12.39 -14.54 39.88
C LYS A 61 12.70 -15.15 38.50
N ALA A 62 11.68 -15.36 37.67
CA ALA A 62 11.83 -15.98 36.34
C ALA A 62 12.65 -15.13 35.37
N LEU A 63 12.52 -13.81 35.45
CA LEU A 63 13.28 -12.88 34.61
C LEU A 63 14.58 -12.38 35.22
N SER A 64 14.95 -12.85 36.42
CA SER A 64 16.12 -12.46 37.18
C SER A 64 16.24 -10.93 37.40
N VAL A 65 15.11 -10.28 37.75
CA VAL A 65 15.03 -8.85 38.04
C VAL A 65 14.46 -8.55 39.42
N GLY A 66 14.61 -7.30 39.87
CA GLY A 66 14.01 -6.86 41.13
C GLY A 66 12.47 -6.86 41.07
N ARG A 67 11.80 -7.19 42.18
CA ARG A 67 10.34 -7.13 42.27
C ARG A 67 9.79 -5.75 41.91
N SER A 68 10.49 -4.68 42.33
CA SER A 68 10.14 -3.30 42.02
C SER A 68 10.06 -3.01 40.51
N THR A 69 10.89 -3.64 39.70
CA THR A 69 10.89 -3.56 38.25
C THR A 69 9.59 -4.12 37.67
N VAL A 70 9.13 -5.28 38.16
CA VAL A 70 7.87 -5.89 37.70
C VAL A 70 6.66 -5.08 38.18
N VAL A 71 6.68 -4.61 39.43
CA VAL A 71 5.63 -3.74 40.00
C VAL A 71 5.48 -2.46 39.17
N ALA A 72 6.59 -1.81 38.81
CA ALA A 72 6.58 -0.60 38.00
C ALA A 72 6.10 -0.89 36.55
N ALA A 73 6.50 -2.03 35.95
CA ALA A 73 6.02 -2.46 34.64
C ALA A 73 4.49 -2.71 34.64
N TYR A 74 3.98 -3.44 35.63
CA TYR A 74 2.53 -3.69 35.77
C TYR A 74 1.75 -2.40 36.05
N ALA A 75 2.30 -1.49 36.83
CA ALA A 75 1.68 -0.19 37.06
C ALA A 75 1.63 0.66 35.80
N SER A 76 2.68 0.59 34.99
CA SER A 76 2.70 1.25 33.67
C SER A 76 1.63 0.70 32.71
N LEU A 77 1.47 -0.65 32.67
CA LEU A 77 0.44 -1.29 31.85
C LEU A 77 -0.96 -0.99 32.37
N ALA A 78 -1.15 -0.89 33.69
CA ALA A 78 -2.43 -0.52 34.30
C ALA A 78 -2.82 0.94 33.98
N LYS A 79 -1.85 1.88 34.00
CA LYS A 79 -2.09 3.27 33.53
C LYS A 79 -2.48 3.33 32.07
N GLN A 80 -2.05 2.36 31.25
CA GLN A 80 -2.39 2.23 29.84
C GLN A 80 -3.71 1.44 29.62
N GLY A 81 -4.40 0.99 30.68
CA GLY A 81 -5.66 0.22 30.58
C GLY A 81 -5.49 -1.19 30.01
N LEU A 82 -4.24 -1.67 29.89
CA LEU A 82 -3.95 -3.00 29.32
C LEU A 82 -4.13 -4.13 30.36
N VAL A 83 -4.03 -3.79 31.63
CA VAL A 83 -4.23 -4.73 32.74
C VAL A 83 -4.99 -4.08 33.88
N ALA A 84 -5.80 -4.84 34.61
CA ALA A 84 -6.44 -4.42 35.85
C ALA A 84 -5.90 -5.20 37.05
N ARG A 85 -5.73 -4.50 38.19
CA ARG A 85 -5.44 -5.10 39.49
C ARG A 85 -6.74 -5.39 40.22
N ARG A 86 -7.02 -6.64 40.53
CA ARG A 86 -8.16 -7.07 41.34
C ARG A 86 -7.67 -7.47 42.72
N GLN A 87 -8.17 -6.79 43.74
CA GLN A 87 -7.74 -6.99 45.14
C GLN A 87 -7.93 -8.49 45.55
N GLY A 88 -6.88 -9.14 46.03
CA GLY A 88 -6.89 -10.55 46.38
C GLY A 88 -6.79 -11.55 45.19
N SER A 89 -7.01 -11.08 43.93
CA SER A 89 -7.09 -11.94 42.74
C SER A 89 -5.95 -11.79 41.75
N GLY A 90 -5.07 -10.75 41.92
CA GLY A 90 -3.89 -10.55 41.08
C GLY A 90 -4.09 -9.53 39.97
N THR A 91 -3.20 -9.57 38.95
CA THR A 91 -3.23 -8.69 37.77
C THR A 91 -3.74 -9.47 36.57
N TRP A 92 -4.72 -8.93 35.87
CA TRP A 92 -5.39 -9.55 34.74
C TRP A 92 -5.28 -8.69 33.50
N VAL A 93 -5.09 -9.31 32.35
CA VAL A 93 -5.17 -8.62 31.07
C VAL A 93 -6.63 -8.25 30.81
N GLU A 94 -6.90 -6.97 30.62
CA GLU A 94 -8.26 -6.50 30.40
C GLU A 94 -8.82 -6.98 29.06
N PRO A 95 -10.12 -7.34 29.01
CA PRO A 95 -10.80 -7.62 27.76
C PRO A 95 -10.77 -6.40 26.84
N VAL A 96 -10.52 -6.61 25.57
CA VAL A 96 -10.39 -5.57 24.52
C VAL A 96 -11.66 -4.73 24.31
N GLY A 97 -12.68 -4.90 25.15
CA GLY A 97 -13.99 -4.21 25.04
C GLY A 97 -13.99 -2.71 25.34
N ASP A 98 -13.05 -2.17 26.14
CA ASP A 98 -12.91 -0.72 26.36
C ASP A 98 -11.91 -0.04 25.40
N TYR A 99 -11.39 -0.78 24.45
CA TYR A 99 -10.56 -0.28 23.37
C TYR A 99 -11.25 0.79 22.49
N ALA A 100 -12.56 0.81 22.46
CA ALA A 100 -13.33 1.70 21.58
C ALA A 100 -13.40 3.16 22.07
N ARG A 101 -13.25 3.43 23.37
CA ARG A 101 -13.46 4.80 23.91
C ARG A 101 -12.20 5.60 24.18
N GLY A 102 -11.05 4.95 24.50
CA GLY A 102 -9.77 5.65 24.73
C GLY A 102 -8.83 5.65 23.51
N ARG A 103 -9.01 4.70 22.60
CA ARG A 103 -8.12 4.48 21.44
C ARG A 103 -8.59 5.06 20.11
N ALA A 104 -9.77 5.65 20.03
CA ALA A 104 -10.16 6.33 18.78
C ALA A 104 -9.12 7.40 18.38
N GLY A 105 -8.53 8.10 19.34
CA GLY A 105 -7.45 9.03 19.12
C GLY A 105 -6.06 8.38 18.87
N GLU A 106 -5.72 7.26 19.57
CA GLU A 106 -4.43 6.58 19.39
C GLU A 106 -4.42 5.60 18.21
N LEU A 107 -5.55 4.98 17.86
CA LEU A 107 -5.69 4.23 16.62
C LEU A 107 -5.65 5.15 15.41
N ALA A 108 -6.20 6.36 15.52
CA ALA A 108 -6.05 7.38 14.49
C ALA A 108 -4.60 7.86 14.30
N THR A 109 -3.77 7.80 15.36
CA THR A 109 -2.34 8.19 15.29
C THR A 109 -1.39 7.02 14.97
N ARG A 110 -1.76 5.76 15.25
CA ARG A 110 -0.92 4.58 14.95
C ARG A 110 -1.25 3.88 13.66
N ALA A 111 -2.51 3.92 13.22
CA ALA A 111 -2.90 3.53 11.87
C ALA A 111 -2.87 4.77 10.98
N GLN A 112 -1.73 5.38 10.80
CA GLN A 112 -1.49 6.18 9.61
C GLN A 112 -1.48 5.19 8.45
N HIS A 113 -2.70 4.81 7.99
CA HIS A 113 -2.86 4.19 6.70
C HIS A 113 -2.24 5.16 5.70
N ARG A 114 -1.16 4.75 5.08
CA ARG A 114 -0.43 5.56 4.10
C ARG A 114 -1.39 6.05 3.01
N LEU A 115 -2.31 5.16 2.61
CA LEU A 115 -3.35 5.51 1.64
C LEU A 115 -4.35 6.55 2.17
N PHE A 116 -4.73 6.50 3.44
CA PHE A 116 -5.66 7.49 4.02
C PHE A 116 -4.99 8.87 4.16
N ALA A 117 -3.72 8.93 4.56
CA ALA A 117 -2.96 10.16 4.54
C ALA A 117 -2.93 10.76 3.11
N VAL A 118 -2.75 9.90 2.08
CA VAL A 118 -2.81 10.29 0.65
C VAL A 118 -4.17 10.87 0.25
N SER A 119 -5.27 10.33 0.76
CA SER A 119 -6.63 10.70 0.34
C SER A 119 -7.29 11.80 1.16
N SER A 120 -6.78 12.10 2.35
CA SER A 120 -7.40 13.04 3.30
C SER A 120 -6.83 14.46 3.25
N PHE A 121 -5.87 14.73 2.37
CA PHE A 121 -5.35 16.09 2.18
C PHE A 121 -6.40 16.96 1.49
N ASP A 122 -6.97 17.81 2.31
CA ASP A 122 -8.03 18.73 1.93
C ASP A 122 -7.49 19.93 1.14
N GLU A 123 -7.95 20.12 -0.08
CA GLU A 123 -7.65 21.29 -0.92
C GLU A 123 -8.31 22.58 -0.40
N ARG A 124 -9.12 22.51 0.67
CA ARG A 124 -9.90 23.61 1.24
C ARG A 124 -9.10 24.83 1.67
N HIS A 125 -7.78 24.74 1.75
CA HIS A 125 -6.91 25.84 2.15
C HIS A 125 -6.05 26.41 1.01
N GLY A 126 -6.39 26.16 -0.27
CA GLY A 126 -5.64 26.66 -1.42
C GLY A 126 -4.24 26.04 -1.57
N ALA A 127 -3.98 24.91 -0.94
CA ALA A 127 -2.75 24.15 -1.14
C ALA A 127 -2.79 23.45 -2.51
N ILE A 128 -1.65 23.41 -3.19
CA ILE A 128 -1.49 22.70 -4.46
C ILE A 128 -1.02 21.28 -4.18
N SER A 129 -1.77 20.30 -4.70
CA SER A 129 -1.43 18.89 -4.59
C SER A 129 -0.41 18.48 -5.64
N LEU A 130 0.84 18.29 -5.23
CA LEU A 130 1.86 17.52 -5.94
C LEU A 130 1.98 16.10 -5.33
N PHE A 131 0.86 15.56 -4.88
CA PHE A 131 0.76 14.34 -4.12
C PHE A 131 -0.05 13.27 -4.85
N ALA A 132 -1.24 13.63 -5.37
CA ALA A 132 -2.16 12.68 -6.00
C ALA A 132 -1.75 12.40 -7.46
N ALA A 133 -1.42 11.15 -7.79
CA ALA A 133 -1.14 10.70 -9.15
C ALA A 133 -2.43 10.25 -9.86
N THR A 134 -3.43 11.14 -9.94
CA THR A 134 -4.71 10.86 -10.61
C THR A 134 -5.04 12.01 -11.55
N PRO A 135 -5.02 11.78 -12.87
CA PRO A 135 -5.31 12.82 -13.85
C PRO A 135 -6.80 13.20 -13.86
N ASP A 136 -7.08 14.41 -14.35
CA ASP A 136 -8.43 14.88 -14.64
C ASP A 136 -9.16 13.95 -15.64
N SER A 137 -10.50 14.03 -15.70
CA SER A 137 -11.28 13.24 -16.64
C SER A 137 -10.96 13.60 -18.10
N VAL A 138 -11.03 12.61 -18.99
CA VAL A 138 -11.00 12.85 -20.44
C VAL A 138 -12.33 13.42 -20.93
N ALA A 139 -12.32 14.21 -22.00
CA ALA A 139 -13.53 14.81 -22.57
C ALA A 139 -14.61 13.77 -22.92
N ALA A 140 -14.19 12.60 -23.40
CA ALA A 140 -15.06 11.49 -23.75
C ALA A 140 -15.99 11.02 -22.61
N VAL A 141 -15.63 11.25 -21.33
CA VAL A 141 -16.51 10.95 -20.19
C VAL A 141 -17.80 11.76 -20.27
N GLY A 142 -17.72 13.06 -20.59
CA GLY A 142 -18.88 13.91 -20.80
C GLY A 142 -19.65 13.55 -22.08
N GLU A 143 -18.92 13.34 -23.19
CA GLU A 143 -19.49 13.02 -24.49
C GLU A 143 -20.33 11.73 -24.47
N LEU A 144 -19.86 10.69 -23.78
CA LEU A 144 -20.52 9.38 -23.72
C LEU A 144 -21.58 9.26 -22.62
N SER A 145 -21.76 10.29 -21.79
CA SER A 145 -22.70 10.23 -20.66
C SER A 145 -24.15 10.05 -21.11
N ALA A 146 -24.58 10.69 -22.21
CA ALA A 146 -25.94 10.52 -22.76
C ALA A 146 -26.15 9.09 -23.28
N GLN A 147 -25.20 8.55 -24.04
CA GLN A 147 -25.25 7.17 -24.53
C GLN A 147 -25.24 6.15 -23.38
N ALA A 148 -24.48 6.44 -22.32
CA ALA A 148 -24.47 5.61 -21.12
C ALA A 148 -25.84 5.60 -20.42
N ALA A 149 -26.53 6.74 -20.36
CA ALA A 149 -27.88 6.83 -19.79
C ALA A 149 -28.88 5.99 -20.57
N GLU A 150 -28.85 6.02 -21.90
CA GLU A 150 -29.71 5.19 -22.77
C GLU A 150 -29.46 3.68 -22.59
N GLU A 151 -28.18 3.30 -22.39
CA GLU A 151 -27.82 1.91 -22.13
C GLU A 151 -28.27 1.46 -20.74
N ILE A 152 -28.14 2.32 -19.74
CA ILE A 152 -28.60 2.07 -18.36
C ILE A 152 -30.14 1.85 -18.38
N ASP A 153 -30.91 2.66 -19.12
CA ASP A 153 -32.33 2.49 -19.24
C ASP A 153 -32.69 1.10 -19.81
N ARG A 154 -32.03 0.67 -20.90
CA ARG A 154 -32.20 -0.66 -21.49
C ARG A 154 -31.91 -1.82 -20.53
N VAL A 155 -30.91 -1.69 -19.66
CA VAL A 155 -30.53 -2.77 -18.73
C VAL A 155 -31.22 -2.66 -17.38
N SER A 156 -31.96 -1.60 -17.12
CA SER A 156 -32.68 -1.35 -15.85
C SER A 156 -33.84 -2.31 -15.59
N GLU A 157 -34.30 -3.03 -16.61
CA GLU A 157 -35.31 -4.10 -16.47
C GLU A 157 -34.78 -5.29 -15.65
N HIS A 158 -33.46 -5.40 -15.47
CA HIS A 158 -32.80 -6.41 -14.62
C HIS A 158 -32.56 -5.85 -13.22
N HIS A 159 -32.32 -6.76 -12.26
CA HIS A 159 -32.02 -6.38 -10.87
C HIS A 159 -30.71 -5.59 -10.67
N GLY A 160 -29.85 -5.45 -11.70
CA GLY A 160 -28.63 -4.65 -11.69
C GLY A 160 -27.42 -5.25 -10.97
N TYR A 161 -27.54 -6.44 -10.37
CA TYR A 161 -26.43 -7.11 -9.70
C TYR A 161 -25.66 -8.02 -10.66
N TRP A 162 -24.41 -7.67 -10.92
CA TRP A 162 -23.43 -8.49 -11.64
C TRP A 162 -22.21 -8.71 -10.75
N PRO A 163 -22.15 -9.79 -9.95
CA PRO A 163 -21.03 -10.03 -9.03
C PRO A 163 -19.67 -10.09 -9.72
N LEU A 164 -19.60 -10.65 -10.94
CA LEU A 164 -18.37 -10.69 -11.73
C LEU A 164 -18.16 -9.43 -12.59
N GLY A 165 -19.15 -8.58 -12.70
CA GLY A 165 -19.15 -7.38 -13.53
C GLY A 165 -20.03 -7.48 -14.76
N TYR A 166 -20.37 -6.32 -15.33
CA TYR A 166 -21.20 -6.14 -16.51
C TYR A 166 -20.56 -6.83 -17.73
N PRO A 167 -21.27 -7.77 -18.41
CA PRO A 167 -20.66 -8.59 -19.46
C PRO A 167 -20.01 -7.79 -20.59
N PRO A 168 -20.64 -6.73 -21.17
CA PRO A 168 -19.97 -5.93 -22.20
C PRO A 168 -18.66 -5.31 -21.73
N LEU A 169 -18.57 -4.85 -20.48
CA LEU A 169 -17.30 -4.32 -19.95
C LEU A 169 -16.24 -5.42 -19.85
N ARG A 170 -16.61 -6.60 -19.36
CA ARG A 170 -15.69 -7.75 -19.26
C ARG A 170 -15.14 -8.16 -20.62
N GLN A 171 -16.00 -8.13 -21.66
CA GLN A 171 -15.61 -8.41 -23.05
C GLN A 171 -14.58 -7.38 -23.55
N GLU A 172 -14.83 -6.09 -23.34
CA GLU A 172 -13.89 -5.04 -23.78
C GLU A 172 -12.54 -5.13 -23.05
N ILE A 173 -12.54 -5.42 -21.73
CA ILE A 173 -11.31 -5.68 -20.98
C ILE A 173 -10.57 -6.89 -21.55
N ALA A 174 -11.27 -8.00 -21.83
CA ALA A 174 -10.68 -9.21 -22.39
C ALA A 174 -10.05 -8.98 -23.78
N LYS A 175 -10.74 -8.21 -24.64
CA LYS A 175 -10.20 -7.80 -25.96
C LYS A 175 -8.92 -6.98 -25.79
N ARG A 176 -8.93 -6.02 -24.87
CA ARG A 176 -7.78 -5.14 -24.62
C ARG A 176 -6.56 -5.91 -24.11
N LEU A 177 -6.75 -6.81 -23.15
CA LEU A 177 -5.68 -7.66 -22.65
C LEU A 177 -5.12 -8.58 -23.74
N THR A 178 -6.01 -9.14 -24.59
CA THR A 178 -5.60 -9.99 -25.72
C THR A 178 -4.78 -9.19 -26.74
N ALA A 179 -5.18 -7.95 -27.05
CA ALA A 179 -4.42 -7.08 -27.94
C ALA A 179 -3.04 -6.73 -27.38
N ARG A 180 -2.88 -6.69 -26.03
CA ARG A 180 -1.59 -6.51 -25.34
C ARG A 180 -0.78 -7.81 -25.18
N GLY A 181 -1.18 -8.90 -25.83
CA GLY A 181 -0.46 -10.18 -25.83
C GLY A 181 -0.83 -11.15 -24.70
N LEU A 182 -1.82 -10.84 -23.87
CA LEU A 182 -2.37 -11.74 -22.85
C LEU A 182 -3.73 -12.27 -23.31
N ARG A 183 -3.74 -13.43 -23.96
CA ARG A 183 -4.98 -14.09 -24.37
C ARG A 183 -5.92 -14.22 -23.17
N THR A 184 -7.11 -13.63 -23.28
CA THR A 184 -8.06 -13.54 -22.18
C THR A 184 -9.49 -13.77 -22.70
N ALA A 185 -10.24 -14.65 -22.03
CA ALA A 185 -11.66 -14.82 -22.24
C ALA A 185 -12.44 -13.91 -21.26
N GLU A 186 -13.68 -13.55 -21.62
CA GLU A 186 -14.57 -12.79 -20.72
C GLU A 186 -14.71 -13.46 -19.35
N ALA A 187 -14.80 -14.79 -19.30
CA ALA A 187 -14.94 -15.57 -18.08
C ALA A 187 -13.75 -15.46 -17.13
N GLU A 188 -12.60 -14.97 -17.61
CA GLU A 188 -11.37 -14.75 -16.82
C GLU A 188 -11.26 -13.33 -16.26
N VAL A 189 -12.31 -12.49 -16.38
CA VAL A 189 -12.33 -11.10 -15.92
C VAL A 189 -13.34 -10.92 -14.79
N LEU A 190 -12.90 -10.32 -13.69
CA LEU A 190 -13.70 -9.87 -12.55
C LEU A 190 -13.56 -8.35 -12.42
N VAL A 191 -14.67 -7.62 -12.55
CA VAL A 191 -14.69 -6.16 -12.38
C VAL A 191 -14.63 -5.79 -10.90
N THR A 192 -13.84 -4.76 -10.57
CA THR A 192 -13.67 -4.21 -9.23
C THR A 192 -13.91 -2.70 -9.21
N THR A 193 -14.01 -2.11 -8.02
CA THR A 193 -14.13 -0.64 -7.84
C THR A 193 -12.77 0.07 -7.95
N GLY A 194 -11.89 -0.39 -8.83
CA GLY A 194 -10.52 0.07 -9.07
C GLY A 194 -9.47 -0.90 -8.55
N ALA A 195 -8.21 -0.67 -8.92
CA ALA A 195 -7.08 -1.51 -8.53
C ALA A 195 -6.96 -1.71 -7.01
N GLN A 196 -7.30 -0.71 -6.19
CA GLN A 196 -7.23 -0.83 -4.73
C GLN A 196 -8.13 -1.94 -4.18
N GLN A 197 -9.36 -2.11 -4.69
CA GLN A 197 -10.20 -3.24 -4.30
C GLN A 197 -9.62 -4.54 -4.80
N ALA A 198 -9.06 -4.58 -6.00
CA ALA A 198 -8.40 -5.77 -6.54
C ALA A 198 -7.22 -6.22 -5.67
N ILE A 199 -6.36 -5.29 -5.24
CA ILE A 199 -5.26 -5.55 -4.31
C ILE A 199 -5.79 -6.07 -2.97
N ALA A 200 -6.80 -5.42 -2.39
CA ALA A 200 -7.37 -5.83 -1.11
C ALA A 200 -8.03 -7.22 -1.17
N LEU A 201 -8.72 -7.54 -2.28
CA LEU A 201 -9.30 -8.85 -2.52
C LEU A 201 -8.23 -9.94 -2.66
N THR A 202 -7.15 -9.70 -3.40
CA THR A 202 -6.06 -10.67 -3.53
C THR A 202 -5.33 -10.87 -2.21
N ALA A 203 -5.09 -9.80 -1.44
CA ALA A 203 -4.52 -9.89 -0.10
C ALA A 203 -5.41 -10.76 0.82
N ALA A 204 -6.70 -10.47 0.89
CA ALA A 204 -7.63 -11.20 1.75
C ALA A 204 -7.88 -12.66 1.31
N ALA A 205 -7.76 -12.95 0.00
CA ALA A 205 -7.99 -14.29 -0.53
C ALA A 205 -6.79 -15.24 -0.35
N PHE A 206 -5.58 -14.72 -0.42
CA PHE A 206 -4.37 -15.56 -0.57
C PHE A 206 -3.36 -15.40 0.56
N VAL A 207 -3.56 -14.46 1.49
CA VAL A 207 -2.58 -14.17 2.54
C VAL A 207 -3.23 -14.14 3.91
N GLY A 208 -2.75 -15.01 4.80
CA GLY A 208 -3.13 -15.08 6.20
C GLY A 208 -2.14 -14.41 7.15
N PRO A 209 -2.51 -14.28 8.44
CA PRO A 209 -1.64 -13.70 9.45
C PRO A 209 -0.34 -14.49 9.62
N GLY A 210 0.80 -13.78 9.61
CA GLY A 210 2.13 -14.36 9.78
C GLY A 210 2.73 -14.98 8.52
N GLU A 211 1.99 -15.09 7.41
CA GLU A 211 2.49 -15.57 6.14
C GLU A 211 3.39 -14.52 5.44
N PHE A 212 4.36 -15.01 4.67
CA PHE A 212 5.30 -14.13 3.98
C PHE A 212 4.75 -13.67 2.63
N VAL A 213 4.91 -12.37 2.36
CA VAL A 213 4.68 -11.76 1.06
C VAL A 213 5.90 -10.95 0.65
N VAL A 214 6.26 -10.98 -0.63
CA VAL A 214 7.30 -10.12 -1.19
C VAL A 214 6.64 -8.90 -1.83
N LEU A 215 7.05 -7.72 -1.42
CA LEU A 215 6.68 -6.46 -2.06
C LEU A 215 7.92 -5.76 -2.63
N GLU A 216 7.72 -5.08 -3.73
CA GLU A 216 8.70 -4.09 -4.22
C GLU A 216 8.99 -3.04 -3.15
N ASP A 217 10.22 -2.54 -3.10
CA ASP A 217 10.63 -1.44 -2.24
C ASP A 217 11.50 -0.44 -3.04
N PRO A 218 10.97 0.74 -3.40
CA PRO A 218 9.67 1.29 -3.03
C PRO A 218 8.50 0.70 -3.84
N THR A 219 7.25 0.91 -3.36
CA THR A 219 6.04 0.45 -4.03
C THR A 219 4.82 1.35 -3.75
N TYR A 220 3.67 0.98 -4.30
CA TYR A 220 2.42 1.68 -4.08
C TYR A 220 1.96 1.59 -2.61
N PRO A 221 1.73 2.73 -1.91
CA PRO A 221 1.34 2.73 -0.49
C PRO A 221 0.09 1.91 -0.18
N GLY A 222 -0.87 1.88 -1.12
CA GLY A 222 -2.10 1.12 -0.95
C GLY A 222 -1.91 -0.39 -0.95
N ALA A 223 -0.88 -0.91 -1.61
CA ALA A 223 -0.50 -2.32 -1.53
C ALA A 223 0.12 -2.63 -0.17
N ILE A 224 1.04 -1.78 0.32
CA ILE A 224 1.64 -1.94 1.65
C ILE A 224 0.55 -2.04 2.72
N ASP A 225 -0.43 -1.12 2.70
CA ASP A 225 -1.52 -1.11 3.67
C ASP A 225 -2.40 -2.34 3.56
N ALA A 226 -2.74 -2.78 2.33
CA ALA A 226 -3.59 -3.94 2.10
C ALA A 226 -2.96 -5.24 2.65
N TYR A 227 -1.67 -5.49 2.36
CA TYR A 227 -0.98 -6.68 2.86
C TYR A 227 -0.69 -6.61 4.35
N ARG A 228 -0.39 -5.43 4.91
CA ARG A 228 -0.29 -5.26 6.37
C ARG A 228 -1.57 -5.57 7.12
N GLN A 229 -2.73 -5.24 6.54
CA GLN A 229 -4.04 -5.51 7.16
C GLN A 229 -4.34 -7.01 7.31
N THR A 230 -3.78 -7.88 6.47
CA THR A 230 -3.93 -9.34 6.63
C THR A 230 -3.08 -9.90 7.78
N GLY A 231 -2.19 -9.10 8.35
CA GLY A 231 -1.20 -9.56 9.32
C GLY A 231 0.01 -10.24 8.66
N ALA A 232 0.21 -10.07 7.37
CA ALA A 232 1.35 -10.61 6.62
C ALA A 232 2.69 -10.10 7.13
N ARG A 233 3.73 -10.90 6.93
CA ARG A 233 5.14 -10.52 7.07
C ARG A 233 5.68 -10.09 5.72
N ILE A 234 5.90 -8.79 5.57
CA ILE A 234 6.40 -8.22 4.33
C ILE A 234 7.91 -8.39 4.25
N LEU A 235 8.37 -8.99 3.15
CA LEU A 235 9.76 -9.06 2.74
C LEU A 235 9.94 -8.07 1.59
N SER A 236 10.80 -7.08 1.80
CA SER A 236 11.06 -6.03 0.80
C SER A 236 12.07 -6.50 -0.23
N ALA A 237 11.80 -6.28 -1.50
CA ALA A 237 12.73 -6.50 -2.60
C ALA A 237 12.99 -5.17 -3.33
N PRO A 238 14.25 -4.72 -3.46
CA PRO A 238 14.59 -3.46 -4.09
C PRO A 238 14.12 -3.38 -5.53
N VAL A 239 13.78 -2.16 -5.98
CA VAL A 239 13.44 -1.86 -7.36
C VAL A 239 14.58 -1.13 -8.03
N GLY A 240 15.13 -1.74 -9.09
CA GLY A 240 16.10 -1.16 -9.99
C GLY A 240 15.47 -0.60 -11.27
N PRO A 241 16.27 -0.16 -12.24
CA PRO A 241 15.79 0.35 -13.52
C PRO A 241 14.93 -0.67 -14.33
N THR A 242 15.17 -1.96 -14.11
CA THR A 242 14.47 -3.07 -14.77
C THR A 242 13.37 -3.70 -13.91
N GLY A 243 12.94 -3.04 -12.83
CA GLY A 243 11.93 -3.53 -11.90
C GLY A 243 12.52 -4.20 -10.66
N ILE A 244 11.75 -5.08 -10.04
CA ILE A 244 12.11 -5.80 -8.81
C ILE A 244 13.37 -6.65 -8.99
N ASP A 245 14.23 -6.70 -7.96
CA ASP A 245 15.45 -7.53 -7.95
C ASP A 245 15.10 -9.02 -7.88
N LEU A 246 15.18 -9.71 -9.05
CA LEU A 246 14.83 -11.12 -9.19
C LEU A 246 15.88 -12.06 -8.62
N ASP A 247 17.12 -11.62 -8.41
CA ASP A 247 18.14 -12.45 -7.76
C ASP A 247 17.83 -12.54 -6.25
N LEU A 248 17.50 -11.42 -5.64
CA LEU A 248 17.04 -11.41 -4.25
C LEU A 248 15.70 -12.17 -4.09
N VAL A 249 14.74 -11.98 -5.00
CA VAL A 249 13.48 -12.74 -4.98
C VAL A 249 13.75 -14.23 -4.99
N ARG A 250 14.63 -14.75 -5.88
CA ARG A 250 15.02 -16.15 -5.92
C ARG A 250 15.63 -16.64 -4.60
N GLU A 251 16.51 -15.83 -3.97
CA GLU A 251 17.09 -16.18 -2.68
C GLU A 251 16.05 -16.26 -1.56
N VAL A 252 15.08 -15.36 -1.56
CA VAL A 252 13.98 -15.32 -0.58
C VAL A 252 13.10 -16.55 -0.76
N LEU A 253 12.69 -16.87 -2.01
CA LEU A 253 11.87 -18.04 -2.32
C LEU A 253 12.54 -19.36 -1.92
N ALA A 254 13.87 -19.46 -2.04
CA ALA A 254 14.61 -20.65 -1.62
C ALA A 254 14.66 -20.85 -0.09
N ARG A 255 14.35 -19.79 0.71
CA ARG A 255 14.53 -19.81 2.17
C ARG A 255 13.21 -19.66 2.95
N ALA A 256 12.15 -19.20 2.32
CA ALA A 256 10.87 -18.91 2.96
C ALA A 256 9.68 -19.37 2.11
N ASP A 257 8.64 -19.85 2.76
CA ASP A 257 7.34 -20.16 2.12
C ASP A 257 6.60 -18.84 1.83
N VAL A 258 6.90 -18.23 0.68
CA VAL A 258 6.30 -16.98 0.23
C VAL A 258 4.98 -17.27 -0.47
N LYS A 259 3.89 -16.73 0.04
CA LYS A 259 2.56 -16.94 -0.53
C LYS A 259 2.32 -16.11 -1.77
N LEU A 260 2.86 -14.89 -1.80
CA LEU A 260 2.56 -13.94 -2.85
C LEU A 260 3.72 -12.97 -3.08
N ILE A 261 3.94 -12.61 -4.35
CA ILE A 261 4.80 -11.50 -4.79
C ILE A 261 3.89 -10.45 -5.43
N TYR A 262 3.95 -9.20 -4.97
CA TYR A 262 3.29 -8.07 -5.60
C TYR A 262 4.32 -7.25 -6.37
N ALA A 263 4.09 -7.05 -7.67
CA ALA A 263 4.96 -6.31 -8.57
C ALA A 263 4.17 -5.38 -9.49
N THR A 264 4.77 -4.25 -9.85
CA THR A 264 4.25 -3.28 -10.82
C THR A 264 5.20 -3.25 -12.02
N PRO A 265 5.04 -4.17 -13.00
CA PRO A 265 6.05 -4.37 -14.04
C PRO A 265 6.06 -3.26 -15.11
N SER A 266 5.00 -2.46 -15.20
CA SER A 266 4.84 -1.40 -16.21
C SER A 266 4.77 -0.04 -15.53
N PHE A 267 5.82 0.79 -15.72
CA PHE A 267 5.92 2.14 -15.15
C PHE A 267 5.66 2.14 -13.65
N GLN A 268 6.50 1.41 -12.95
CA GLN A 268 6.42 1.15 -11.51
C GLN A 268 6.15 2.42 -10.69
N ASN A 269 5.30 2.32 -9.70
CA ASN A 269 5.00 3.41 -8.79
C ASN A 269 5.78 3.23 -7.46
N PRO A 270 6.78 4.10 -7.17
CA PRO A 270 6.97 5.44 -7.71
C PRO A 270 8.12 5.61 -8.72
N THR A 271 8.90 4.60 -9.03
CA THR A 271 10.18 4.74 -9.76
C THR A 271 10.03 4.96 -11.26
N SER A 272 8.85 4.68 -11.82
CA SER A 272 8.57 4.63 -13.27
C SER A 272 9.42 3.58 -14.04
N ALA A 273 10.04 2.62 -13.33
CA ALA A 273 10.77 1.52 -13.95
C ALA A 273 9.86 0.69 -14.87
N LEU A 274 10.43 0.21 -15.98
CA LEU A 274 9.75 -0.67 -16.93
C LEU A 274 10.48 -2.01 -16.97
N MET A 275 9.81 -3.08 -16.53
CA MET A 275 10.35 -4.43 -16.53
C MET A 275 10.44 -4.97 -17.96
N PRO A 276 11.64 -5.33 -18.45
CA PRO A 276 11.83 -5.91 -19.77
C PRO A 276 11.16 -7.27 -19.90
N ILE A 277 10.89 -7.68 -21.14
CA ILE A 277 10.23 -8.97 -21.46
C ILE A 277 10.95 -10.18 -20.84
N GLY A 278 12.28 -10.19 -20.86
CA GLY A 278 13.10 -11.27 -20.26
C GLY A 278 12.90 -11.38 -18.75
N GLU A 279 12.83 -10.27 -18.04
CA GLU A 279 12.61 -10.27 -16.58
C GLU A 279 11.17 -10.67 -16.23
N ARG A 280 10.17 -10.30 -17.07
CA ARG A 280 8.78 -10.78 -16.89
C ARG A 280 8.69 -12.31 -17.01
N HIS A 281 9.32 -12.87 -18.04
CA HIS A 281 9.41 -14.31 -18.21
C HIS A 281 10.11 -14.98 -17.03
N ARG A 282 11.23 -14.42 -16.57
CA ARG A 282 12.00 -14.93 -15.43
C ARG A 282 11.18 -14.91 -14.13
N LEU A 283 10.41 -13.84 -13.87
CA LEU A 283 9.53 -13.77 -12.68
C LEU A 283 8.41 -14.81 -12.76
N ALA A 284 7.78 -14.97 -13.93
CA ALA A 284 6.76 -16.00 -14.15
C ALA A 284 7.31 -17.41 -13.87
N GLN A 285 8.52 -17.71 -14.36
CA GLN A 285 9.18 -18.99 -14.12
C GLN A 285 9.50 -19.22 -12.64
N LEU A 286 10.10 -18.23 -11.97
CA LEU A 286 10.39 -18.31 -10.53
C LEU A 286 9.12 -18.56 -9.69
N ALA A 287 8.03 -17.88 -10.03
CA ALA A 287 6.75 -18.08 -9.35
C ALA A 287 6.21 -19.50 -9.55
N SER A 288 6.29 -20.02 -10.77
CA SER A 288 5.88 -21.39 -11.09
C SER A 288 6.72 -22.44 -10.36
N ASP A 289 8.05 -22.30 -10.39
CA ASP A 289 8.98 -23.25 -9.76
C ASP A 289 8.79 -23.37 -8.25
N HIS A 290 8.35 -22.28 -7.60
CA HIS A 290 8.15 -22.24 -6.14
C HIS A 290 6.67 -22.33 -5.72
N GLY A 291 5.72 -22.43 -6.65
CA GLY A 291 4.29 -22.43 -6.34
C GLY A 291 3.81 -21.13 -5.68
N THR A 292 4.49 -20.01 -5.93
CA THR A 292 4.19 -18.69 -5.37
C THR A 292 3.27 -17.92 -6.32
N LEU A 293 2.25 -17.22 -5.79
CA LEU A 293 1.37 -16.38 -6.57
C LEU A 293 2.06 -15.04 -6.89
N VAL A 294 2.01 -14.60 -8.14
CA VAL A 294 2.34 -13.22 -8.52
C VAL A 294 1.06 -12.42 -8.69
N VAL A 295 0.98 -11.27 -8.05
CA VAL A 295 -0.02 -10.23 -8.34
C VAL A 295 0.71 -9.11 -9.08
N GLU A 296 0.47 -9.01 -10.38
CA GLU A 296 1.01 -7.93 -11.21
C GLU A 296 0.00 -6.77 -11.31
N ASP A 297 0.43 -5.57 -10.96
CA ASP A 297 -0.37 -4.35 -11.09
C ASP A 297 -0.01 -3.64 -12.41
N GLU A 298 -0.91 -3.72 -13.36
CA GLU A 298 -0.83 -3.15 -14.70
C GLU A 298 -1.62 -1.83 -14.83
N ALA A 299 -1.91 -1.13 -13.73
CA ALA A 299 -2.71 0.10 -13.75
C ALA A 299 -2.09 1.23 -14.60
N HIS A 300 -0.78 1.21 -14.84
CA HIS A 300 -0.06 2.20 -15.64
C HIS A 300 0.33 1.70 -17.04
N ALA A 301 0.11 0.46 -17.37
CA ALA A 301 0.67 -0.21 -18.54
C ALA A 301 0.31 0.45 -19.90
N GLU A 302 -0.82 1.14 -19.97
CA GLU A 302 -1.25 1.84 -21.20
C GLU A 302 -0.72 3.28 -21.31
N LEU A 303 0.12 3.71 -20.38
CA LEU A 303 0.65 5.08 -20.32
C LEU A 303 2.11 5.16 -20.79
N ALA A 304 2.47 4.38 -21.78
CA ALA A 304 3.78 4.40 -22.43
C ALA A 304 3.93 5.62 -23.34
N PHE A 305 5.06 6.32 -23.28
CA PHE A 305 5.28 7.52 -24.11
C PHE A 305 5.70 7.17 -25.54
N ASP A 306 6.59 6.22 -25.73
CA ASP A 306 7.16 5.91 -27.05
C ASP A 306 6.74 4.50 -27.55
N ALA A 307 7.22 3.47 -26.93
CA ALA A 307 6.92 2.11 -27.31
C ALA A 307 5.92 1.49 -26.30
N ALA A 308 4.97 0.71 -26.80
CA ALA A 308 4.03 -0.02 -25.94
C ALA A 308 4.78 -0.84 -24.87
N ALA A 309 4.21 -0.88 -23.66
CA ALA A 309 4.75 -1.73 -22.60
C ALA A 309 4.76 -3.20 -23.05
N PRO A 310 5.76 -4.01 -22.62
CA PRO A 310 5.77 -5.44 -22.89
C PRO A 310 4.47 -6.14 -22.46
N PRO A 311 4.14 -7.31 -23.01
CA PRO A 311 3.02 -8.12 -22.54
C PRO A 311 3.09 -8.37 -21.03
N PRO A 312 1.94 -8.46 -20.32
CA PRO A 312 1.91 -8.75 -18.88
C PRO A 312 2.70 -10.02 -18.50
N ILE A 313 3.15 -10.13 -17.25
CA ILE A 313 3.84 -11.32 -16.74
C ILE A 313 2.99 -12.58 -16.94
N ALA A 314 1.67 -12.46 -16.77
CA ALA A 314 0.72 -13.55 -17.00
C ALA A 314 0.77 -14.14 -18.44
N ALA A 315 1.28 -13.41 -19.43
CA ALA A 315 1.44 -13.90 -20.79
C ALA A 315 2.55 -14.96 -20.93
N PHE A 316 3.45 -15.05 -19.94
CA PHE A 316 4.59 -15.96 -19.87
C PHE A 316 4.42 -17.05 -18.81
N ALA A 317 3.28 -17.04 -18.10
CA ALA A 317 3.03 -17.96 -17.01
C ALA A 317 2.25 -19.20 -17.48
N ASP A 318 2.71 -20.37 -17.07
CA ASP A 318 1.96 -21.61 -17.20
C ASP A 318 1.05 -21.79 -15.98
N GLY A 319 -0.28 -21.84 -16.19
CA GLY A 319 -1.24 -22.13 -15.12
C GLY A 319 -1.67 -20.92 -14.29
N ALA A 320 -1.94 -21.13 -12.99
CA ALA A 320 -2.64 -20.20 -12.09
C ALA A 320 -1.71 -19.28 -11.28
N SER A 321 -0.43 -19.21 -11.62
CA SER A 321 0.58 -18.52 -10.79
C SER A 321 0.57 -16.99 -10.88
N VAL A 322 -0.19 -16.40 -11.83
CA VAL A 322 -0.22 -14.93 -12.00
C VAL A 322 -1.65 -14.41 -12.04
N VAL A 323 -1.91 -13.39 -11.23
CA VAL A 323 -3.13 -12.58 -11.21
C VAL A 323 -2.79 -11.19 -11.71
N THR A 324 -3.45 -10.75 -12.78
CA THR A 324 -3.26 -9.41 -13.36
C THR A 324 -4.32 -8.45 -12.83
N ILE A 325 -3.90 -7.31 -12.32
CA ILE A 325 -4.78 -6.21 -11.87
C ILE A 325 -4.67 -5.06 -12.87
N GLY A 326 -5.80 -4.43 -13.16
CA GLY A 326 -5.84 -3.23 -13.99
C GLY A 326 -6.83 -2.19 -13.49
N SER A 327 -6.74 -0.98 -14.05
CA SER A 327 -7.59 0.14 -13.63
C SER A 327 -7.80 1.14 -14.77
N LEU A 328 -9.02 1.67 -14.88
CA LEU A 328 -9.34 2.77 -15.80
C LEU A 328 -9.10 4.16 -15.20
N SER A 329 -8.76 4.22 -13.91
CA SER A 329 -8.60 5.49 -13.18
C SER A 329 -7.46 6.36 -13.70
N LYS A 330 -6.44 5.75 -14.31
CA LYS A 330 -5.23 6.46 -14.77
C LYS A 330 -5.33 6.87 -16.23
N VAL A 331 -6.07 6.11 -17.00
CA VAL A 331 -6.28 6.33 -18.44
C VAL A 331 -7.41 7.32 -18.69
N PHE A 332 -8.57 7.10 -18.08
CA PHE A 332 -9.77 7.89 -18.34
C PHE A 332 -10.09 8.86 -17.21
N TRP A 333 -10.42 8.34 -16.01
CA TRP A 333 -10.81 9.17 -14.87
C TRP A 333 -10.88 8.36 -13.56
N GLY A 334 -10.30 8.89 -12.48
CA GLY A 334 -10.37 8.28 -11.15
C GLY A 334 -11.79 8.15 -10.60
N GLY A 335 -12.70 9.06 -10.98
CA GLY A 335 -14.10 9.06 -10.56
C GLY A 335 -14.94 7.92 -11.12
N LEU A 336 -14.51 7.22 -12.19
CA LEU A 336 -15.19 6.03 -12.70
C LEU A 336 -15.26 4.91 -11.68
N ARG A 337 -14.26 4.77 -10.81
CA ARG A 337 -14.15 3.68 -9.83
C ARG A 337 -14.29 2.30 -10.48
N VAL A 338 -13.60 2.08 -11.60
CA VAL A 338 -13.57 0.81 -12.34
C VAL A 338 -12.14 0.31 -12.47
N GLY A 339 -11.95 -0.94 -12.09
CA GLY A 339 -10.77 -1.74 -12.30
C GLY A 339 -11.17 -3.19 -12.54
N TRP A 340 -10.20 -4.06 -12.62
CA TRP A 340 -10.46 -5.49 -12.83
C TRP A 340 -9.33 -6.37 -12.28
N ILE A 341 -9.68 -7.65 -12.12
CA ILE A 341 -8.75 -8.75 -11.95
C ILE A 341 -8.91 -9.67 -13.14
N ARG A 342 -7.81 -10.07 -13.77
CA ARG A 342 -7.75 -11.20 -14.69
C ARG A 342 -7.02 -12.35 -14.00
N ALA A 343 -7.65 -13.51 -13.99
CA ALA A 343 -7.06 -14.73 -13.43
C ALA A 343 -7.69 -15.96 -14.10
N PRO A 344 -7.04 -17.15 -14.02
CA PRO A 344 -7.66 -18.40 -14.39
C PRO A 344 -8.94 -18.68 -13.60
N GLN A 345 -9.88 -19.41 -14.24
CA GLN A 345 -11.23 -19.61 -13.73
C GLN A 345 -11.33 -20.08 -12.26
N PRO A 346 -10.51 -21.03 -11.76
CA PRO A 346 -10.62 -21.44 -10.34
C PRO A 346 -10.29 -20.31 -9.36
N VAL A 347 -9.24 -19.52 -9.67
CA VAL A 347 -8.82 -18.35 -8.89
C VAL A 347 -9.89 -17.26 -8.95
N LEU A 348 -10.40 -16.97 -10.15
CA LEU A 348 -11.43 -15.96 -10.35
C LEU A 348 -12.72 -16.30 -9.62
N SER A 349 -13.14 -17.58 -9.61
CA SER A 349 -14.33 -18.04 -8.89
C SER A 349 -14.19 -17.87 -7.38
N HIS A 350 -13.00 -18.06 -6.84
CA HIS A 350 -12.72 -17.80 -5.42
C HIS A 350 -12.81 -16.31 -5.10
N LEU A 351 -12.13 -15.47 -5.89
CA LEU A 351 -12.17 -14.01 -5.73
C LEU A 351 -13.59 -13.43 -5.92
N GLY A 352 -14.37 -13.97 -6.87
CA GLY A 352 -15.74 -13.54 -7.11
C GLY A 352 -16.68 -13.84 -5.93
N ARG A 353 -16.53 -15.00 -5.28
CA ARG A 353 -17.28 -15.30 -4.04
C ARG A 353 -16.90 -14.35 -2.91
N LEU A 354 -15.62 -14.08 -2.74
CA LEU A 354 -15.14 -13.14 -1.72
C LEU A 354 -15.66 -11.72 -2.01
N LYS A 355 -15.56 -11.27 -3.27
CA LYS A 355 -16.06 -9.95 -3.67
C LYS A 355 -17.56 -9.79 -3.40
N ALA A 356 -18.36 -10.83 -3.65
CA ALA A 356 -19.80 -10.79 -3.39
C ALA A 356 -20.13 -10.52 -1.91
N VAL A 357 -19.28 -10.92 -0.98
CA VAL A 357 -19.42 -10.59 0.45
C VAL A 357 -19.16 -9.11 0.71
N PHE A 358 -18.27 -8.46 -0.07
CA PHE A 358 -17.92 -7.06 0.13
C PHE A 358 -18.92 -6.08 -0.48
N ASP A 359 -19.43 -6.34 -1.69
CA ASP A 359 -20.20 -5.33 -2.42
C ASP A 359 -21.32 -5.86 -3.33
N LEU A 360 -21.58 -7.16 -3.37
CA LEU A 360 -22.56 -7.83 -4.27
C LEU A 360 -22.36 -7.53 -5.77
N GLY A 361 -21.58 -6.52 -6.13
CA GLY A 361 -21.30 -6.06 -7.48
C GLY A 361 -20.95 -4.59 -7.52
N SER A 362 -20.10 -4.19 -8.46
CA SER A 362 -19.70 -2.79 -8.66
C SER A 362 -20.83 -2.00 -9.35
N SER A 363 -20.79 -0.65 -9.22
CA SER A 363 -21.76 0.27 -9.81
C SER A 363 -21.99 0.01 -11.29
N LEU A 364 -23.21 -0.33 -11.69
CA LEU A 364 -23.57 -0.58 -13.09
C LEU A 364 -23.40 0.67 -13.98
N PRO A 365 -23.87 1.87 -13.59
CA PRO A 365 -23.66 3.08 -14.39
C PRO A 365 -22.19 3.33 -14.73
N SER A 366 -21.30 3.15 -13.76
CA SER A 366 -19.85 3.27 -13.98
C SER A 366 -19.32 2.23 -14.95
N GLN A 367 -19.82 1.01 -14.88
CA GLN A 367 -19.39 -0.08 -15.76
C GLN A 367 -19.90 0.11 -17.20
N VAL A 368 -21.12 0.61 -17.39
CA VAL A 368 -21.65 0.94 -18.71
C VAL A 368 -20.80 2.02 -19.37
N LEU A 369 -20.56 3.13 -18.66
CA LEU A 369 -19.73 4.21 -19.19
C LEU A 369 -18.29 3.72 -19.48
N ALA A 370 -17.73 2.87 -18.62
CA ALA A 370 -16.41 2.29 -18.80
C ALA A 370 -16.33 1.39 -20.05
N ALA A 371 -17.38 0.62 -20.35
CA ALA A 371 -17.43 -0.19 -21.58
C ALA A 371 -17.41 0.70 -22.83
N LEU A 372 -18.20 1.77 -22.84
CA LEU A 372 -18.23 2.73 -23.96
C LEU A 372 -16.87 3.44 -24.14
N LEU A 373 -16.22 3.83 -23.04
CA LEU A 373 -14.90 4.44 -23.10
C LEU A 373 -13.84 3.46 -23.65
N LEU A 374 -13.90 2.18 -23.27
CA LEU A 374 -13.00 1.16 -23.79
C LEU A 374 -13.19 0.88 -25.28
N GLN A 375 -14.40 0.98 -25.79
CA GLN A 375 -14.68 0.86 -27.25
C GLN A 375 -14.00 1.98 -28.05
N ARG A 376 -13.77 3.15 -27.44
CA ARG A 376 -13.04 4.28 -28.04
C ARG A 376 -11.62 4.45 -27.51
N ALA A 377 -11.07 3.42 -26.85
CA ALA A 377 -9.77 3.52 -26.19
C ALA A 377 -8.65 3.91 -27.16
N ASP A 378 -8.66 3.40 -28.40
CA ASP A 378 -7.65 3.66 -29.41
C ASP A 378 -7.65 5.11 -29.92
N GLU A 379 -8.76 5.84 -29.75
CA GLU A 379 -8.85 7.28 -30.01
C GLU A 379 -8.41 8.11 -28.79
N ILE A 380 -8.83 7.69 -27.58
CA ILE A 380 -8.71 8.49 -26.36
C ILE A 380 -7.29 8.36 -25.74
N ILE A 381 -6.74 7.15 -25.70
CA ILE A 381 -5.48 6.88 -25.02
C ILE A 381 -4.30 7.64 -25.62
N PRO A 382 -4.14 7.75 -26.95
CA PRO A 382 -3.05 8.55 -27.52
C PRO A 382 -3.07 10.02 -27.10
N ILE A 383 -4.27 10.61 -26.98
CA ILE A 383 -4.44 12.00 -26.51
C ILE A 383 -3.97 12.11 -25.05
N ARG A 384 -4.35 11.18 -24.21
CA ARG A 384 -3.93 11.14 -22.80
C ARG A 384 -2.41 10.97 -22.68
N ILE A 385 -1.82 10.12 -23.48
CA ILE A 385 -0.36 9.90 -23.49
C ILE A 385 0.37 11.18 -23.85
N GLU A 386 -0.07 11.90 -24.89
CA GLU A 386 0.58 13.15 -25.32
C GLU A 386 0.48 14.25 -24.27
N GLU A 387 -0.69 14.38 -23.60
CA GLU A 387 -0.84 15.27 -22.45
C GLU A 387 0.17 14.95 -21.33
N LEU A 388 0.28 13.68 -20.97
CA LEU A 388 1.18 13.25 -19.89
C LEU A 388 2.65 13.40 -20.27
N ARG A 389 3.01 13.09 -21.52
CA ARG A 389 4.36 13.31 -22.05
C ARG A 389 4.78 14.78 -21.95
N SER A 390 3.93 15.68 -22.44
CA SER A 390 4.16 17.14 -22.39
C SER A 390 4.30 17.63 -20.94
N ARG A 391 3.44 17.18 -20.05
CA ARG A 391 3.47 17.54 -18.62
C ARG A 391 4.68 16.95 -17.89
N SER A 392 5.12 15.75 -18.26
CA SER A 392 6.35 15.14 -17.73
C SER A 392 7.58 15.98 -18.08
N ALA A 393 7.72 16.38 -19.35
CA ALA A 393 8.81 17.24 -19.81
C ALA A 393 8.78 18.61 -19.12
N LEU A 394 7.59 19.22 -18.97
CA LEU A 394 7.41 20.47 -18.24
C LEU A 394 7.86 20.33 -16.79
N LEU A 395 7.37 19.30 -16.06
CA LEU A 395 7.74 19.11 -14.66
C LEU A 395 9.24 18.88 -14.49
N GLY A 396 9.86 18.08 -15.36
CA GLY A 396 11.31 17.87 -15.37
C GLY A 396 12.09 19.18 -15.54
N SER A 397 11.68 20.02 -16.49
CA SER A 397 12.26 21.36 -16.71
C SER A 397 12.08 22.27 -15.48
N LEU A 398 10.90 22.29 -14.88
CA LEU A 398 10.60 23.09 -13.68
C LEU A 398 11.44 22.63 -12.48
N VAL A 399 11.59 21.33 -12.26
CA VAL A 399 12.42 20.79 -11.19
C VAL A 399 13.88 21.16 -11.41
N SER A 400 14.41 20.97 -12.61
CA SER A 400 15.80 21.34 -12.95
C SER A 400 16.08 22.82 -12.75
N THR A 401 15.10 23.68 -13.06
CA THR A 401 15.24 25.14 -12.98
C THR A 401 15.11 25.66 -11.55
N HIS A 402 14.12 25.18 -10.79
CA HIS A 402 13.74 25.77 -9.50
C HIS A 402 14.24 24.99 -8.27
N LEU A 403 14.68 23.76 -8.47
CA LEU A 403 15.18 22.85 -7.41
C LEU A 403 16.57 22.31 -7.79
N PRO A 404 17.58 23.18 -7.95
CA PRO A 404 18.90 22.75 -8.37
C PRO A 404 19.50 21.76 -7.39
N GLY A 405 20.14 20.72 -7.92
CA GLY A 405 20.69 19.61 -7.15
C GLY A 405 19.72 18.43 -6.92
N TRP A 406 18.42 18.61 -7.17
CA TRP A 406 17.52 17.46 -7.22
C TRP A 406 17.78 16.65 -8.48
N SER A 407 17.76 15.32 -8.36
CA SER A 407 18.01 14.41 -9.47
C SER A 407 16.84 13.47 -9.71
N PHE A 408 16.58 13.12 -10.96
CA PHE A 408 15.57 12.16 -11.37
C PHE A 408 15.97 11.53 -12.70
N ALA A 409 15.42 10.34 -12.99
CA ALA A 409 15.47 9.77 -14.33
C ALA A 409 14.23 10.19 -15.13
N GLU A 410 14.38 10.45 -16.43
CA GLU A 410 13.25 10.73 -17.30
C GLU A 410 12.40 9.45 -17.45
N PRO A 411 11.09 9.51 -17.18
CA PRO A 411 10.24 8.35 -17.30
C PRO A 411 9.88 8.07 -18.76
N ALA A 412 9.88 6.80 -19.16
CA ALA A 412 9.38 6.35 -20.45
C ALA A 412 7.84 6.23 -20.50
N GLY A 413 7.16 6.60 -19.42
CA GLY A 413 5.70 6.50 -19.27
C GLY A 413 5.27 6.63 -17.82
N GLY A 414 4.00 6.35 -17.54
CA GLY A 414 3.46 6.43 -16.19
C GLY A 414 2.95 7.82 -15.83
N LEU A 415 3.10 8.23 -14.56
CA LEU A 415 2.43 9.42 -14.02
C LEU A 415 3.30 10.28 -13.12
N VAL A 416 4.53 9.87 -12.79
CA VAL A 416 5.32 10.49 -11.72
C VAL A 416 6.79 10.61 -12.08
N LEU A 417 7.45 11.65 -11.57
CA LEU A 417 8.90 11.73 -11.43
C LEU A 417 9.28 11.24 -10.03
N TRP A 418 10.26 10.35 -9.95
CA TRP A 418 10.91 9.93 -8.72
C TRP A 418 12.17 10.73 -8.51
N THR A 419 12.08 11.74 -7.64
CA THR A 419 13.13 12.73 -7.46
C THR A 419 13.90 12.48 -6.18
N LYS A 420 15.23 12.55 -6.27
CA LYS A 420 16.12 12.45 -5.12
C LYS A 420 16.59 13.83 -4.66
N LEU A 421 16.51 14.09 -3.36
CA LEU A 421 17.03 15.27 -2.71
C LEU A 421 18.56 15.24 -2.69
N PRO A 422 19.27 16.39 -2.81
CA PRO A 422 20.72 16.43 -2.62
C PRO A 422 21.14 16.15 -1.18
N HIS A 423 20.29 16.46 -0.20
CA HIS A 423 20.48 16.21 1.22
C HIS A 423 19.16 16.33 1.98
N GLY A 424 19.15 15.94 3.26
CA GLY A 424 18.03 16.14 4.18
C GLY A 424 16.97 15.04 4.12
N SER A 425 15.81 15.31 4.74
CA SER A 425 14.67 14.41 4.91
C SER A 425 13.46 14.89 4.12
N ALA A 426 12.92 14.04 3.25
CA ALA A 426 11.72 14.33 2.48
C ALA A 426 10.48 14.41 3.38
N SER A 427 10.47 13.68 4.50
CA SER A 427 9.39 13.74 5.50
C SER A 427 9.36 15.11 6.21
N GLU A 428 10.52 15.62 6.63
CA GLU A 428 10.62 16.97 7.21
C GLU A 428 10.28 18.05 6.17
N LEU A 429 10.79 17.89 4.95
CA LEU A 429 10.46 18.79 3.84
C LEU A 429 8.96 18.81 3.54
N ALA A 430 8.26 17.68 3.62
CA ALA A 430 6.81 17.63 3.39
C ALA A 430 6.02 18.51 4.38
N GLU A 431 6.44 18.58 5.64
CA GLU A 431 5.83 19.48 6.63
C GLU A 431 6.08 20.97 6.30
N VAL A 432 7.31 21.30 5.87
CA VAL A 432 7.64 22.67 5.44
C VAL A 432 6.90 23.02 4.15
N ALA A 433 6.79 22.08 3.21
CA ALA A 433 6.07 22.27 1.94
C ALA A 433 4.57 22.51 2.20
N ARG A 434 3.95 21.76 3.11
CA ARG A 434 2.56 21.94 3.51
C ARG A 434 2.32 23.35 4.08
N ALA A 435 3.21 23.83 4.93
CA ALA A 435 3.14 25.19 5.47
C ALA A 435 3.30 26.27 4.38
N ASN A 436 3.96 25.96 3.26
CA ASN A 436 4.13 26.82 2.09
C ASN A 436 3.05 26.57 1.00
N GLY A 437 2.02 25.78 1.28
CA GLY A 437 0.90 25.55 0.38
C GLY A 437 1.19 24.58 -0.75
N ALA A 438 2.18 23.67 -0.60
CA ALA A 438 2.44 22.57 -1.51
C ALA A 438 2.37 21.24 -0.76
N LEU A 439 1.62 20.26 -1.29
CA LEU A 439 1.53 18.91 -0.72
C LEU A 439 2.37 17.96 -1.56
N ILE A 440 3.33 17.28 -0.93
CA ILE A 440 4.23 16.32 -1.59
C ILE A 440 4.16 14.96 -0.90
N LEU A 441 4.53 13.90 -1.61
CA LEU A 441 4.64 12.54 -1.05
C LEU A 441 6.11 12.21 -0.80
N PRO A 442 6.56 12.12 0.47
CA PRO A 442 7.90 11.67 0.79
C PRO A 442 8.07 10.18 0.45
N GLY A 443 9.28 9.81 0.03
CA GLY A 443 9.60 8.47 -0.42
C GLY A 443 9.42 7.40 0.66
N SER A 444 9.66 7.72 1.92
CA SER A 444 9.43 6.85 3.07
C SER A 444 7.98 6.31 3.13
N MET A 445 7.00 7.07 2.65
CA MET A 445 5.62 6.58 2.56
C MET A 445 5.40 5.50 1.48
N THR A 446 6.32 5.35 0.54
CA THR A 446 6.27 4.33 -0.51
C THR A 446 7.10 3.09 -0.18
N SER A 447 7.76 3.04 0.98
CA SER A 447 8.62 1.94 1.39
C SER A 447 7.99 1.12 2.53
N PRO A 448 7.89 -0.21 2.41
CA PRO A 448 7.51 -1.06 3.56
C PRO A 448 8.47 -0.92 4.74
N SER A 449 9.73 -0.55 4.47
CA SER A 449 10.82 -0.46 5.44
C SER A 449 11.14 0.98 5.87
N ASP A 450 10.30 1.96 5.46
CA ASP A 450 10.47 3.41 5.70
C ASP A 450 11.78 3.99 5.13
N TRP A 451 12.36 3.36 4.11
CA TRP A 451 13.51 3.87 3.36
C TRP A 451 13.11 4.99 2.41
N PHE A 452 14.05 5.52 1.65
CA PHE A 452 13.85 6.57 0.64
C PHE A 452 13.35 7.91 1.21
N ASP A 453 13.70 8.22 2.47
CA ASP A 453 13.38 9.54 3.04
C ASP A 453 14.25 10.68 2.43
N ASP A 454 15.14 10.34 1.50
CA ASP A 454 15.85 11.25 0.62
C ASP A 454 15.19 11.41 -0.76
N HIS A 455 13.99 10.89 -0.95
CA HIS A 455 13.25 10.96 -2.22
C HIS A 455 11.86 11.58 -2.05
N VAL A 456 11.36 12.19 -3.14
CA VAL A 456 10.00 12.72 -3.27
C VAL A 456 9.37 12.21 -4.56
N ARG A 457 8.13 11.74 -4.48
CA ARG A 457 7.34 11.41 -5.66
C ARG A 457 6.55 12.63 -6.13
N LEU A 458 6.81 13.12 -7.35
CA LEU A 458 6.14 14.27 -7.96
C LEU A 458 5.30 13.81 -9.15
N PRO A 459 3.95 13.82 -9.07
CA PRO A 459 3.10 13.51 -10.22
C PRO A 459 3.04 14.67 -11.21
N TYR A 460 3.03 14.34 -12.52
CA TYR A 460 2.86 15.30 -13.62
C TYR A 460 1.44 15.30 -14.21
N VAL A 461 0.44 14.90 -13.42
CA VAL A 461 -0.95 14.75 -13.87
C VAL A 461 -1.75 16.07 -13.93
N ALA A 462 -1.34 17.07 -13.16
CA ALA A 462 -2.03 18.35 -13.08
C ALA A 462 -1.80 19.22 -14.34
N ARG A 463 -2.66 20.22 -14.53
CA ARG A 463 -2.49 21.19 -15.64
C ARG A 463 -1.19 21.96 -15.51
N PRO A 464 -0.63 22.45 -16.62
CA PRO A 464 0.65 23.17 -16.65
C PRO A 464 0.76 24.28 -15.61
N GLU A 465 -0.26 25.12 -15.48
CA GLU A 465 -0.26 26.28 -14.57
C GLU A 465 -0.22 25.83 -13.10
N VAL A 466 -0.87 24.69 -12.79
CA VAL A 466 -0.87 24.10 -11.44
C VAL A 466 0.49 23.48 -11.12
N LEU A 467 1.13 22.81 -12.10
CA LEU A 467 2.50 22.29 -11.95
C LEU A 467 3.50 23.41 -11.70
N GLU A 468 3.46 24.49 -12.49
CA GLU A 468 4.34 25.65 -12.30
C GLU A 468 4.20 26.27 -10.91
N GLN A 469 2.96 26.54 -10.49
CA GLN A 469 2.70 27.10 -9.16
C GLN A 469 3.13 26.15 -8.05
N GLY A 470 2.85 24.84 -8.21
CA GLY A 470 3.22 23.81 -7.25
C GLY A 470 4.72 23.73 -7.05
N VAL A 471 5.50 23.68 -8.14
CA VAL A 471 6.97 23.63 -8.07
C VAL A 471 7.55 24.92 -7.51
N ARG A 472 7.01 26.10 -7.85
CA ARG A 472 7.45 27.38 -7.25
C ARG A 472 7.20 27.43 -5.74
N ARG A 473 6.08 26.88 -5.25
CA ARG A 473 5.82 26.77 -3.81
C ARG A 473 6.76 25.77 -3.15
N LEU A 474 7.01 24.63 -3.79
CA LEU A 474 7.97 23.64 -3.32
C LEU A 474 9.40 24.19 -3.26
N ALA A 475 9.80 24.98 -4.25
CA ALA A 475 11.12 25.64 -4.25
C ALA A 475 11.29 26.63 -3.09
N ARG A 476 10.25 27.41 -2.76
CA ARG A 476 10.27 28.27 -1.56
C ARG A 476 10.36 27.45 -0.27
N ALA A 477 9.63 26.33 -0.20
CA ALA A 477 9.69 25.43 0.92
C ALA A 477 11.09 24.80 1.06
N TRP A 478 11.72 24.41 -0.03
CA TRP A 478 13.09 23.89 -0.05
C TRP A 478 14.10 24.91 0.47
N GLN A 479 14.02 26.16 0.02
CA GLN A 479 14.86 27.26 0.53
C GLN A 479 14.67 27.48 2.04
N ALA A 480 13.42 27.47 2.52
CA ALA A 480 13.10 27.60 3.93
C ALA A 480 13.66 26.42 4.76
N TYR A 481 13.55 25.20 4.25
CA TYR A 481 14.07 23.98 4.86
C TYR A 481 15.59 24.03 5.00
N CYS A 482 16.34 24.34 3.93
CA CYS A 482 17.80 24.50 3.94
C CYS A 482 18.25 25.63 4.89
N GLY A 483 17.48 26.73 4.97
CA GLY A 483 17.77 27.84 5.88
C GLY A 483 17.58 27.49 7.37
N GLN A 484 16.75 26.51 7.69
CA GLN A 484 16.60 25.97 9.07
C GLN A 484 17.75 25.04 9.45
N ASP A 485 18.22 24.19 8.54
CA ASP A 485 19.34 23.28 8.75
C ASP A 485 20.64 24.05 9.08
N THR A 486 20.93 25.10 8.32
CA THR A 486 22.10 25.96 8.56
C THR A 486 22.04 26.72 9.90
N ARG A 487 20.85 26.97 10.44
CA ARG A 487 20.70 27.55 11.79
C ARG A 487 20.93 26.50 12.88
N ARG A 488 20.38 25.28 12.74
CA ARG A 488 20.59 24.17 13.67
C ARG A 488 22.08 23.78 13.77
N GLU A 489 22.80 23.70 12.65
CA GLU A 489 24.23 23.41 12.62
C GLU A 489 25.06 24.49 13.35
N ARG A 490 24.70 25.76 13.19
CA ARG A 490 25.36 26.88 13.90
C ARG A 490 25.10 26.86 15.42
N GLU A 491 23.89 26.49 15.84
CA GLU A 491 23.55 26.38 17.28
C GLU A 491 24.27 25.19 17.96
N VAL A 492 24.43 24.06 17.27
CA VAL A 492 25.15 22.89 17.75
C VAL A 492 26.68 23.13 17.77
N GLY A 493 27.21 23.87 16.78
CA GLY A 493 28.65 24.23 16.72
C GLY A 493 29.11 25.30 17.73
N VAL A 494 28.19 25.95 18.44
CA VAL A 494 28.48 26.95 19.47
C VAL A 494 28.56 26.32 20.88
N ILE A 495 28.19 25.03 21.04
CA ILE A 495 28.18 24.30 22.31
C ILE A 495 29.39 23.30 22.39
N GLY A 496 30.31 23.31 21.43
CA GLY A 496 31.48 22.48 21.34
C GLY A 496 32.77 23.19 21.82
#